data_cc28c4810be6a7e8cbadeb884ee59022
#
_entry.id   cc28c4810be6a7e8cbadeb884ee59022
#
_cell.length_a   1.000
_cell.length_b   1.000
_cell.length_c   1.000
_cell.angle_alpha   90.00
_cell.angle_beta   90.00
_cell.angle_gamma   90.00
#
_symmetry.space_group_name_H-M   'P 1'
#
loop_
_entity.id
_entity.type
_entity.pdbx_description
1 polymer ?
#
loop_
_entity_poly.entity_id
_entity_poly.type
_entity_poly.pdbx_seq_one_letter_code
_entity_poly.pdbx_strand_id
1 'polypeptide(L)'
;MIQSMTGYGKATAELSDKKINVEIKSLNSKAMDLSTRIAPLYREKEIEIRNEIAKALERGKVDFSLWIDKKDACELITPINQDVVVAYYERIRTISETTGIPAPEDWFSTLLRMPDVMTKNDIQELSEEEWKAVHATVLQAIQNLVEFRIQEGAALEKKFREKISNIARLLTSVDPYEKERVEKIKERITDALERPSAWTMTRTVWSRNSSITLRNWISTKKNNA
;
A
#
# COMPACT_ATOMS: atom_id res chain seq x y z
N MET A 1 2.94 -16.74 -11.17
CA MET A 1 3.45 -15.41 -11.53
C MET A 1 3.67 -14.64 -10.23
N ILE A 2 4.87 -14.11 -9.99
CA ILE A 2 5.19 -13.36 -8.78
C ILE A 2 4.66 -11.94 -8.95
N GLN A 3 3.92 -11.43 -7.95
CA GLN A 3 3.44 -10.05 -7.91
C GLN A 3 4.12 -9.32 -6.74
N SER A 4 4.44 -8.04 -6.95
CA SER A 4 4.89 -7.19 -5.86
C SER A 4 3.75 -6.91 -4.87
N MET A 5 4.10 -6.66 -3.62
CA MET A 5 3.16 -6.24 -2.59
C MET A 5 3.01 -4.71 -2.51
N THR A 6 3.92 -3.99 -3.14
CA THR A 6 3.86 -2.54 -3.29
C THR A 6 3.33 -2.20 -4.67
N GLY A 7 2.59 -1.10 -4.78
CA GLY A 7 2.05 -0.67 -6.06
C GLY A 7 1.43 0.72 -5.99
N TYR A 8 1.29 1.32 -7.16
CA TYR A 8 0.69 2.63 -7.36
C TYR A 8 -0.17 2.61 -8.60
N GLY A 9 -1.38 3.14 -8.48
CA GLY A 9 -2.28 3.33 -9.61
C GLY A 9 -2.91 4.72 -9.54
N LYS A 10 -3.03 5.35 -10.69
CA LYS A 10 -3.69 6.66 -10.84
C LYS A 10 -4.54 6.63 -12.11
N ALA A 11 -5.72 7.20 -12.01
CA ALA A 11 -6.57 7.46 -13.16
C ALA A 11 -7.26 8.81 -12.99
N THR A 12 -7.60 9.43 -14.11
CA THR A 12 -8.30 10.71 -14.13
C THR A 12 -9.39 10.68 -15.18
N ALA A 13 -10.56 11.21 -14.85
CA ALA A 13 -11.63 11.45 -15.82
C ALA A 13 -11.94 12.94 -15.88
N GLU A 14 -12.16 13.45 -17.07
CA GLU A 14 -12.59 14.81 -17.29
C GLU A 14 -14.07 14.84 -17.63
N LEU A 15 -14.83 15.49 -16.78
CA LEU A 15 -16.23 15.88 -17.06
C LEU A 15 -16.28 17.34 -17.57
N SER A 16 -17.45 17.79 -18.00
CA SER A 16 -17.63 19.12 -18.55
C SER A 16 -17.19 20.24 -17.60
N ASP A 17 -17.49 20.10 -16.32
CA ASP A 17 -17.35 21.11 -15.26
C ASP A 17 -16.24 20.78 -14.24
N LYS A 18 -15.82 19.52 -14.16
CA LYS A 18 -14.89 19.05 -13.14
C LYS A 18 -13.95 17.95 -13.66
N LYS A 19 -12.81 17.82 -13.01
CA LYS A 19 -11.85 16.74 -13.22
C LYS A 19 -11.84 15.84 -11.98
N ILE A 20 -12.08 14.57 -12.20
CA ILE A 20 -12.06 13.53 -11.16
C ILE A 20 -10.67 12.91 -11.15
N ASN A 21 -10.07 12.84 -9.99
CA ASN A 21 -8.78 12.21 -9.80
C ASN A 21 -8.92 11.06 -8.81
N VAL A 22 -8.42 9.91 -9.20
CA VAL A 22 -8.37 8.70 -8.38
C VAL A 22 -6.92 8.27 -8.23
N GLU A 23 -6.50 8.05 -7.02
CA GLU A 23 -5.16 7.59 -6.67
C GLU A 23 -5.27 6.43 -5.67
N ILE A 24 -4.54 5.36 -5.92
CA ILE A 24 -4.49 4.19 -5.06
C ILE A 24 -3.04 3.76 -4.85
N LYS A 25 -2.65 3.58 -3.60
CA LYS A 25 -1.32 3.15 -3.17
C LYS A 25 -1.44 1.88 -2.35
N SER A 26 -0.56 0.93 -2.60
CA SER A 26 -0.49 -0.31 -1.83
C SER A 26 0.90 -0.50 -1.24
N LEU A 27 0.95 -0.79 0.05
CA LEU A 27 2.15 -1.15 0.79
C LEU A 27 2.03 -2.57 1.34
N ASN A 28 3.18 -3.16 1.65
CA ASN A 28 3.22 -4.52 2.20
C ASN A 28 2.57 -4.58 3.60
N SER A 29 1.56 -5.45 3.75
CA SER A 29 0.95 -5.78 5.03
C SER A 29 0.48 -7.23 5.03
N LYS A 30 0.38 -7.84 6.22
CA LYS A 30 -0.14 -9.21 6.39
C LYS A 30 -1.65 -9.30 6.20
N ALA A 31 -2.38 -8.26 6.61
CA ALA A 31 -3.82 -8.15 6.47
C ALA A 31 -4.18 -7.05 5.48
N MET A 32 -5.43 -7.05 5.00
CA MET A 32 -6.00 -5.93 4.25
C MET A 32 -6.31 -4.80 5.24
N ASP A 33 -5.64 -3.66 5.08
CA ASP A 33 -5.90 -2.42 5.80
C ASP A 33 -6.17 -1.33 4.76
N LEU A 34 -7.44 -0.92 4.65
CA LEU A 34 -7.90 0.02 3.62
C LEU A 34 -8.31 1.35 4.24
N SER A 35 -7.53 2.37 3.97
CA SER A 35 -7.83 3.77 4.26
C SER A 35 -8.40 4.47 3.03
N THR A 36 -9.56 5.10 3.18
CA THR A 36 -10.24 5.79 2.09
C THR A 36 -10.40 7.28 2.39
N ARG A 37 -10.07 8.11 1.41
CA ARG A 37 -10.33 9.55 1.39
C ARG A 37 -11.17 9.85 0.16
N ILE A 38 -12.45 10.07 0.36
CA ILE A 38 -13.43 10.23 -0.73
C ILE A 38 -14.08 11.60 -0.61
N ALA A 39 -14.20 12.31 -1.72
CA ALA A 39 -14.92 13.58 -1.79
C ALA A 39 -16.35 13.39 -1.27
N PRO A 40 -16.91 14.37 -0.52
CA PRO A 40 -18.22 14.26 0.14
C PRO A 40 -19.34 13.77 -0.78
N LEU A 41 -19.33 14.20 -2.02
CA LEU A 41 -20.32 13.85 -3.05
C LEU A 41 -20.40 12.33 -3.32
N TYR A 42 -19.29 11.61 -3.21
CA TYR A 42 -19.21 10.15 -3.51
C TYR A 42 -19.17 9.29 -2.25
N ARG A 43 -19.38 9.86 -1.07
CA ARG A 43 -19.27 9.13 0.20
C ARG A 43 -20.29 7.98 0.32
N GLU A 44 -21.46 8.13 -0.27
CA GLU A 44 -22.49 7.09 -0.30
C GLU A 44 -22.01 5.81 -1.02
N LYS A 45 -21.10 5.96 -1.96
CA LYS A 45 -20.54 4.86 -2.76
C LYS A 45 -19.25 4.24 -2.18
N GLU A 46 -18.84 4.68 -0.98
CA GLU A 46 -17.61 4.22 -0.33
C GLU A 46 -17.56 2.70 -0.15
N ILE A 47 -18.67 2.09 0.27
CA ILE A 47 -18.75 0.64 0.52
C ILE A 47 -18.54 -0.14 -0.79
N GLU A 48 -19.11 0.34 -1.90
CA GLU A 48 -18.95 -0.26 -3.22
C GLU A 48 -17.48 -0.21 -3.66
N ILE A 49 -16.84 0.95 -3.54
CA ILE A 49 -15.42 1.13 -3.86
C ILE A 49 -14.53 0.23 -2.98
N ARG A 50 -14.81 0.14 -1.67
CA ARG A 50 -14.07 -0.73 -0.74
C ARG A 50 -14.13 -2.20 -1.16
N ASN A 51 -15.30 -2.65 -1.58
CA ASN A 51 -15.51 -4.02 -2.03
C ASN A 51 -14.73 -4.32 -3.33
N GLU A 52 -14.70 -3.39 -4.29
CA GLU A 52 -13.94 -3.55 -5.51
C GLU A 52 -12.43 -3.60 -5.25
N ILE A 53 -11.92 -2.73 -4.38
CA ILE A 53 -10.51 -2.74 -3.98
C ILE A 53 -10.17 -4.06 -3.25
N ALA A 54 -11.00 -4.51 -2.33
CA ALA A 54 -10.77 -5.75 -1.57
C ALA A 54 -10.78 -7.00 -2.46
N LYS A 55 -11.64 -7.03 -3.49
CA LYS A 55 -11.67 -8.12 -4.49
C LYS A 55 -10.40 -8.15 -5.36
N ALA A 56 -9.89 -6.98 -5.74
CA ALA A 56 -8.72 -6.86 -6.61
C ALA A 56 -7.40 -7.10 -5.86
N LEU A 57 -7.34 -6.73 -4.57
CA LEU A 57 -6.13 -6.74 -3.75
C LEU A 57 -6.36 -7.64 -2.53
N GLU A 58 -5.89 -8.86 -2.56
CA GLU A 58 -6.10 -9.87 -1.51
C GLU A 58 -5.59 -9.43 -0.12
N ARG A 59 -4.49 -8.65 -0.07
CA ARG A 59 -3.85 -8.15 1.15
C ARG A 59 -3.00 -6.91 0.86
N GLY A 60 -2.68 -6.16 1.91
CA GLY A 60 -1.84 -4.97 1.84
C GLY A 60 -2.41 -3.83 2.66
N LYS A 61 -1.58 -2.85 2.98
CA LYS A 61 -2.04 -1.55 3.46
C LYS A 61 -2.30 -0.68 2.24
N VAL A 62 -3.56 -0.31 2.02
CA VAL A 62 -4.01 0.39 0.83
C VAL A 62 -4.54 1.76 1.22
N ASP A 63 -3.97 2.80 0.63
CA ASP A 63 -4.46 4.17 0.72
C ASP A 63 -5.16 4.53 -0.60
N PHE A 64 -6.45 4.81 -0.53
CA PHE A 64 -7.28 5.20 -1.65
C PHE A 64 -7.72 6.66 -1.49
N SER A 65 -7.57 7.47 -2.53
CA SER A 65 -7.98 8.87 -2.54
C SER A 65 -8.76 9.19 -3.81
N LEU A 66 -9.93 9.78 -3.65
CA LEU A 66 -10.78 10.28 -4.72
C LEU A 66 -11.13 11.72 -4.45
N TRP A 67 -10.70 12.63 -5.32
CA TRP A 67 -10.98 14.06 -5.20
C TRP A 67 -11.37 14.68 -6.53
N ILE A 68 -11.98 15.83 -6.44
CA ILE A 68 -12.51 16.60 -7.57
C ILE A 68 -11.71 17.89 -7.68
N ASP A 69 -11.20 18.17 -8.86
CA ASP A 69 -10.69 19.49 -9.23
C ASP A 69 -11.74 20.19 -10.10
N LYS A 70 -12.27 21.31 -9.64
CA LYS A 70 -13.22 22.10 -10.40
C LYS A 70 -12.49 22.92 -11.47
N LYS A 71 -13.03 22.96 -12.70
CA LYS A 71 -12.41 23.67 -13.83
C LYS A 71 -12.70 25.18 -13.83
N ASP A 72 -13.78 25.60 -13.21
CA ASP A 72 -14.22 26.99 -13.30
C ASP A 72 -13.72 27.88 -12.17
N ALA A 73 -12.94 28.89 -12.55
CA ALA A 73 -12.46 29.94 -11.63
C ALA A 73 -13.61 30.77 -11.00
N CYS A 74 -14.78 30.78 -11.60
CA CYS A 74 -15.98 31.49 -11.09
C CYS A 74 -16.53 30.89 -9.77
N GLU A 75 -16.28 29.60 -9.49
CA GLU A 75 -16.73 28.96 -8.26
C GLU A 75 -15.82 29.21 -7.04
N LEU A 76 -14.74 29.97 -7.19
CA LEU A 76 -13.93 30.45 -6.06
C LEU A 76 -14.69 31.51 -5.21
N ILE A 77 -15.76 32.09 -5.76
CA ILE A 77 -16.60 33.03 -5.03
C ILE A 77 -17.61 32.20 -4.22
N THR A 78 -17.58 32.36 -2.90
CA THR A 78 -18.57 31.73 -2.02
C THR A 78 -19.97 32.29 -2.38
N PRO A 79 -20.91 31.45 -2.80
CA PRO A 79 -22.25 31.93 -3.16
C PRO A 79 -22.96 32.50 -1.93
N ILE A 80 -23.71 33.57 -2.14
CA ILE A 80 -24.54 34.15 -1.09
C ILE A 80 -25.90 33.47 -1.15
N ASN A 81 -26.32 32.88 -0.02
CA ASN A 81 -27.66 32.29 0.10
C ASN A 81 -28.71 33.39 0.27
N GLN A 82 -29.38 33.74 -0.82
CA GLN A 82 -30.36 34.81 -0.85
C GLN A 82 -31.53 34.56 0.11
N ASP A 83 -32.00 33.33 0.23
CA ASP A 83 -33.15 32.99 1.09
C ASP A 83 -32.81 33.22 2.57
N VAL A 84 -31.61 32.88 2.98
CA VAL A 84 -31.11 33.11 4.35
C VAL A 84 -30.93 34.61 4.61
N VAL A 85 -30.43 35.35 3.63
CA VAL A 85 -30.27 36.81 3.74
C VAL A 85 -31.65 37.50 3.95
N VAL A 86 -32.65 37.11 3.14
CA VAL A 86 -34.03 37.68 3.26
C VAL A 86 -34.61 37.28 4.62
N ALA A 87 -34.48 36.05 5.07
CA ALA A 87 -34.98 35.62 6.36
C ALA A 87 -34.36 36.38 7.54
N TYR A 88 -33.04 36.64 7.51
CA TYR A 88 -32.38 37.46 8.53
C TYR A 88 -32.81 38.92 8.46
N TYR A 89 -32.95 39.47 7.26
CA TYR A 89 -33.41 40.84 7.08
C TYR A 89 -34.79 41.06 7.71
N GLU A 90 -35.77 40.19 7.40
CA GLU A 90 -37.13 40.28 7.95
C GLU A 90 -37.16 40.15 9.48
N ARG A 91 -36.38 39.21 10.03
CA ARG A 91 -36.30 39.01 11.48
C ARG A 91 -35.69 40.19 12.21
N ILE A 92 -34.58 40.74 11.71
CA ILE A 92 -33.92 41.90 12.31
C ILE A 92 -34.85 43.10 12.27
N ARG A 93 -35.58 43.32 11.18
CA ARG A 93 -36.55 44.37 11.03
C ARG A 93 -37.69 44.24 12.06
N THR A 94 -38.27 43.04 12.19
CA THR A 94 -39.33 42.78 13.19
C THR A 94 -38.83 43.01 14.62
N ILE A 95 -37.60 42.60 14.96
CA ILE A 95 -36.99 42.89 16.26
C ILE A 95 -36.81 44.38 16.48
N SER A 96 -36.35 45.14 15.51
CA SER A 96 -36.20 46.59 15.59
C SER A 96 -37.53 47.27 15.86
N GLU A 97 -38.59 46.88 15.14
CA GLU A 97 -39.96 47.43 15.30
C GLU A 97 -40.58 47.09 16.67
N THR A 98 -40.31 45.87 17.21
CA THR A 98 -40.90 45.41 18.48
C THR A 98 -40.14 45.90 19.70
N THR A 99 -38.82 46.03 19.63
CA THR A 99 -37.97 46.39 20.77
C THR A 99 -37.56 47.86 20.82
N GLY A 100 -37.76 48.59 19.72
CA GLY A 100 -37.31 49.98 19.58
C GLY A 100 -35.79 50.15 19.40
N ILE A 101 -35.05 49.03 19.22
CA ILE A 101 -33.64 49.08 18.91
C ILE A 101 -33.48 49.56 17.46
N PRO A 102 -32.65 50.59 17.17
CA PRO A 102 -32.50 51.09 15.82
C PRO A 102 -31.93 50.01 14.88
N ALA A 103 -32.50 49.96 13.67
CA ALA A 103 -31.97 49.07 12.63
C ALA A 103 -30.55 49.43 12.24
N PRO A 104 -29.72 48.48 11.80
CA PRO A 104 -28.33 48.74 11.41
C PRO A 104 -28.29 49.69 10.20
N GLU A 105 -27.36 50.66 10.22
CA GLU A 105 -27.15 51.57 9.07
C GLU A 105 -26.58 50.83 7.86
N ASP A 106 -25.66 49.87 8.07
CA ASP A 106 -25.06 49.01 7.03
C ASP A 106 -25.64 47.58 7.09
N TRP A 107 -26.68 47.37 6.32
CA TRP A 107 -27.37 46.10 6.20
C TRP A 107 -26.51 45.01 5.56
N PHE A 108 -25.74 45.33 4.50
CA PHE A 108 -24.93 44.35 3.82
C PHE A 108 -23.81 43.82 4.70
N SER A 109 -23.10 44.70 5.40
CA SER A 109 -22.05 44.27 6.32
C SER A 109 -22.61 43.41 7.47
N THR A 110 -23.78 43.73 7.96
CA THR A 110 -24.44 42.98 9.04
C THR A 110 -24.93 41.62 8.56
N LEU A 111 -25.63 41.55 7.44
CA LEU A 111 -26.18 40.30 6.90
C LEU A 111 -25.12 39.33 6.42
N LEU A 112 -24.05 39.82 5.76
CA LEU A 112 -22.97 38.96 5.27
C LEU A 112 -22.12 38.33 6.39
N ARG A 113 -22.22 38.83 7.62
CA ARG A 113 -21.56 38.26 8.81
C ARG A 113 -22.43 37.23 9.55
N MET A 114 -23.70 37.12 9.18
CA MET A 114 -24.59 36.15 9.81
C MET A 114 -24.22 34.71 9.41
N PRO A 115 -24.40 33.73 10.31
CA PRO A 115 -24.14 32.34 10.01
C PRO A 115 -24.97 31.86 8.81
N ASP A 116 -24.41 30.94 8.04
CA ASP A 116 -25.07 30.29 6.90
C ASP A 116 -25.41 31.18 5.69
N VAL A 117 -25.10 32.47 5.74
CA VAL A 117 -25.28 33.39 4.60
C VAL A 117 -24.25 33.13 3.50
N MET A 118 -23.02 32.81 3.87
CA MET A 118 -21.91 32.48 2.97
C MET A 118 -21.61 30.98 2.99
N THR A 119 -22.57 30.12 3.02
CA THR A 119 -22.42 28.68 2.98
C THR A 119 -22.60 28.13 1.58
N LYS A 120 -21.67 27.25 1.19
CA LYS A 120 -21.85 26.43 -0.01
C LYS A 120 -22.90 25.38 0.29
N ASN A 121 -24.17 25.62 -0.06
CA ASN A 121 -25.17 24.57 -0.11
C ASN A 121 -24.95 23.71 -1.37
N ASP A 122 -23.80 23.05 -1.45
CA ASP A 122 -23.54 22.05 -2.48
C ASP A 122 -24.10 20.70 -2.02
N ILE A 123 -25.41 20.58 -1.85
CA ILE A 123 -26.08 19.28 -1.94
C ILE A 123 -26.21 19.00 -3.44
N GLN A 124 -25.10 18.71 -4.09
CA GLN A 124 -25.13 18.14 -5.44
C GLN A 124 -25.54 16.68 -5.29
N GLU A 125 -26.72 16.35 -5.80
CA GLU A 125 -27.12 14.96 -5.93
C GLU A 125 -26.24 14.27 -7.00
N LEU A 126 -25.75 13.10 -6.67
CA LEU A 126 -24.91 12.33 -7.58
C LEU A 126 -25.76 11.78 -8.74
N SER A 127 -25.49 12.22 -9.97
CA SER A 127 -26.17 11.64 -11.13
C SER A 127 -25.62 10.24 -11.43
N GLU A 128 -26.47 9.36 -11.97
CA GLU A 128 -26.04 8.01 -12.35
C GLU A 128 -24.99 8.00 -13.48
N GLU A 129 -25.04 8.97 -14.37
CA GLU A 129 -24.08 9.11 -15.46
C GLU A 129 -22.70 9.51 -14.92
N GLU A 130 -22.66 10.44 -13.97
CA GLU A 130 -21.45 10.83 -13.29
C GLU A 130 -20.87 9.65 -12.50
N TRP A 131 -21.71 8.92 -11.77
CA TRP A 131 -21.25 7.74 -11.03
C TRP A 131 -20.62 6.71 -11.94
N LYS A 132 -21.20 6.43 -13.11
CA LYS A 132 -20.61 5.49 -14.08
C LYS A 132 -19.21 5.94 -14.52
N ALA A 133 -19.01 7.23 -14.78
CA ALA A 133 -17.70 7.75 -15.16
C ALA A 133 -16.69 7.64 -14.00
N VAL A 134 -17.10 7.96 -12.77
CA VAL A 134 -16.28 7.81 -11.57
C VAL A 134 -15.91 6.35 -11.33
N HIS A 135 -16.87 5.45 -11.39
CA HIS A 135 -16.68 4.02 -11.18
C HIS A 135 -15.71 3.43 -12.22
N ALA A 136 -15.85 3.79 -13.50
CA ALA A 136 -14.90 3.39 -14.54
C ALA A 136 -13.48 3.89 -14.23
N THR A 137 -13.35 5.12 -13.72
CA THR A 137 -12.06 5.70 -13.34
C THR A 137 -11.44 4.97 -12.13
N VAL A 138 -12.26 4.58 -11.16
CA VAL A 138 -11.82 3.77 -10.01
C VAL A 138 -11.29 2.42 -10.48
N LEU A 139 -12.04 1.72 -11.33
CA LEU A 139 -11.61 0.43 -11.89
C LEU A 139 -10.30 0.56 -12.69
N GLN A 140 -10.16 1.62 -13.46
CA GLN A 140 -8.93 1.90 -14.22
C GLN A 140 -7.73 2.14 -13.27
N ALA A 141 -7.91 2.88 -12.18
CA ALA A 141 -6.86 3.10 -11.19
C ALA A 141 -6.44 1.80 -10.50
N ILE A 142 -7.41 0.92 -10.16
CA ILE A 142 -7.14 -0.40 -9.60
C ILE A 142 -6.37 -1.27 -10.60
N GLN A 143 -6.77 -1.28 -11.87
CA GLN A 143 -6.08 -2.02 -12.91
C GLN A 143 -4.65 -1.54 -13.10
N ASN A 144 -4.41 -0.24 -13.15
CA ASN A 144 -3.07 0.34 -13.25
C ASN A 144 -2.17 -0.08 -12.08
N LEU A 145 -2.72 -0.14 -10.86
CA LEU A 145 -1.98 -0.64 -9.69
C LEU A 145 -1.64 -2.13 -9.83
N VAL A 146 -2.59 -2.96 -10.29
CA VAL A 146 -2.36 -4.40 -10.50
C VAL A 146 -1.30 -4.63 -11.57
N GLU A 147 -1.35 -3.91 -12.68
CA GLU A 147 -0.35 -3.97 -13.75
C GLU A 147 1.04 -3.57 -13.24
N PHE A 148 1.12 -2.51 -12.45
CA PHE A 148 2.38 -2.10 -11.79
C PHE A 148 2.95 -3.22 -10.92
N ARG A 149 2.12 -3.87 -10.08
CA ARG A 149 2.54 -5.01 -9.23
C ARG A 149 3.03 -6.20 -10.04
N ILE A 150 2.40 -6.48 -11.19
CA ILE A 150 2.81 -7.55 -12.11
C ILE A 150 4.17 -7.23 -12.74
N GLN A 151 4.37 -6.01 -13.22
CA GLN A 151 5.64 -5.59 -13.84
C GLN A 151 6.79 -5.63 -12.84
N GLU A 152 6.59 -5.10 -11.64
CA GLU A 152 7.59 -5.14 -10.56
C GLU A 152 7.89 -6.58 -10.12
N GLY A 153 6.84 -7.42 -9.99
CA GLY A 153 6.97 -8.84 -9.68
C GLY A 153 7.77 -9.61 -10.71
N ALA A 154 7.57 -9.34 -11.99
CA ALA A 154 8.34 -9.97 -13.07
C ALA A 154 9.83 -9.57 -13.02
N ALA A 155 10.12 -8.30 -12.72
CA ALA A 155 11.50 -7.83 -12.54
C ALA A 155 12.18 -8.51 -11.34
N LEU A 156 11.46 -8.67 -10.23
CA LEU A 156 11.94 -9.40 -9.05
C LEU A 156 12.15 -10.90 -9.35
N GLU A 157 11.23 -11.54 -10.06
CA GLU A 157 11.34 -12.95 -10.46
C GLU A 157 12.63 -13.19 -11.26
N LYS A 158 12.96 -12.32 -12.21
CA LYS A 158 14.20 -12.41 -12.99
C LYS A 158 15.44 -12.35 -12.09
N LYS A 159 15.46 -11.38 -11.16
CA LYS A 159 16.58 -11.26 -10.21
C LYS A 159 16.71 -12.46 -9.29
N PHE A 160 15.61 -13.00 -8.78
CA PHE A 160 15.64 -14.21 -7.94
C PHE A 160 16.16 -15.42 -8.69
N ARG A 161 15.68 -15.66 -9.93
CA ARG A 161 16.16 -16.77 -10.77
C ARG A 161 17.68 -16.67 -11.01
N GLU A 162 18.19 -15.48 -11.31
CA GLU A 162 19.62 -15.24 -11.46
C GLU A 162 20.39 -15.58 -10.19
N LYS A 163 19.93 -15.10 -9.03
CA LYS A 163 20.60 -15.36 -7.74
C LYS A 163 20.56 -16.83 -7.36
N ILE A 164 19.44 -17.50 -7.55
CA ILE A 164 19.30 -18.95 -7.30
C ILE A 164 20.24 -19.74 -8.21
N SER A 165 20.30 -19.40 -9.51
CA SER A 165 21.24 -20.03 -10.44
C SER A 165 22.71 -19.84 -10.01
N ASN A 166 23.06 -18.63 -9.56
CA ASN A 166 24.40 -18.37 -9.04
C ASN A 166 24.70 -19.18 -7.78
N ILE A 167 23.76 -19.32 -6.86
CA ILE A 167 23.92 -20.14 -5.65
C ILE A 167 24.14 -21.62 -6.05
N ALA A 168 23.32 -22.13 -6.97
CA ALA A 168 23.48 -23.51 -7.45
C ALA A 168 24.85 -23.75 -8.09
N ARG A 169 25.32 -22.83 -8.93
CA ARG A 169 26.64 -22.89 -9.55
C ARG A 169 27.78 -22.85 -8.51
N LEU A 170 27.68 -21.97 -7.52
CA LEU A 170 28.66 -21.86 -6.44
C LEU A 170 28.65 -23.11 -5.58
N LEU A 171 27.49 -23.70 -5.29
CA LEU A 171 27.40 -24.97 -4.55
C LEU A 171 28.17 -26.08 -5.26
N THR A 172 27.96 -26.23 -6.57
CA THR A 172 28.69 -27.21 -7.37
C THR A 172 30.21 -26.96 -7.35
N SER A 173 30.64 -25.69 -7.28
CA SER A 173 32.07 -25.34 -7.23
C SER A 173 32.72 -25.67 -5.90
N VAL A 174 31.97 -25.93 -4.83
CA VAL A 174 32.50 -26.31 -3.49
C VAL A 174 32.77 -27.79 -3.38
N ASP A 175 32.09 -28.65 -4.16
CA ASP A 175 32.24 -30.11 -4.09
C ASP A 175 33.69 -30.62 -4.19
N PRO A 176 34.57 -30.10 -5.08
CA PRO A 176 35.97 -30.52 -5.15
C PRO A 176 36.75 -30.21 -3.86
N TYR A 177 36.50 -29.02 -3.28
CA TYR A 177 37.20 -28.58 -2.05
C TYR A 177 36.77 -29.38 -0.83
N GLU A 178 35.50 -29.85 -0.79
CA GLU A 178 35.01 -30.69 0.31
C GLU A 178 35.80 -32.03 0.37
N LYS A 179 36.02 -32.66 -0.79
CA LYS A 179 36.80 -33.91 -0.87
C LYS A 179 38.23 -33.70 -0.42
N GLU A 180 38.90 -32.69 -0.94
CA GLU A 180 40.28 -32.34 -0.59
C GLU A 180 40.42 -32.00 0.92
N ARG A 181 39.45 -31.29 1.48
CA ARG A 181 39.40 -30.96 2.90
C ARG A 181 39.32 -32.20 3.77
N VAL A 182 38.50 -33.16 3.40
CA VAL A 182 38.37 -34.42 4.16
C VAL A 182 39.69 -35.21 4.16
N GLU A 183 40.36 -35.32 3.01
CA GLU A 183 41.64 -35.97 2.93
C GLU A 183 42.72 -35.24 3.75
N LYS A 184 42.85 -33.94 3.65
CA LYS A 184 43.77 -33.14 4.46
C LYS A 184 43.52 -33.26 5.97
N ILE A 185 42.24 -33.37 6.39
CA ILE A 185 41.91 -33.61 7.81
C ILE A 185 42.34 -34.99 8.24
N LYS A 186 42.11 -36.04 7.42
CA LYS A 186 42.56 -37.40 7.71
C LYS A 186 44.09 -37.47 7.85
N GLU A 187 44.85 -36.92 6.87
CA GLU A 187 46.30 -36.85 6.90
C GLU A 187 46.79 -36.17 8.19
N ARG A 188 46.21 -34.99 8.52
CA ARG A 188 46.62 -34.27 9.73
C ARG A 188 46.35 -35.03 11.03
N ILE A 189 45.25 -35.78 11.09
CA ILE A 189 44.96 -36.64 12.26
C ILE A 189 45.91 -37.82 12.31
N THR A 190 46.21 -38.45 11.17
CA THR A 190 47.17 -39.56 11.10
C THR A 190 48.58 -39.11 11.53
N ASP A 191 49.05 -38.00 11.00
CA ASP A 191 50.35 -37.41 11.36
C ASP A 191 50.45 -37.05 12.86
N ALA A 192 49.35 -36.57 13.43
CA ALA A 192 49.30 -36.25 14.87
C ALA A 192 49.34 -37.50 15.76
N LEU A 193 48.82 -38.62 15.28
CA LEU A 193 48.86 -39.90 15.99
C LEU A 193 50.21 -40.64 15.85
N GLU A 194 50.92 -40.43 14.75
CA GLU A 194 52.24 -41.04 14.49
C GLU A 194 53.35 -40.26 15.17
N ARG A 195 53.18 -39.01 15.57
CA ARG A 195 54.21 -38.29 16.37
C ARG A 195 54.26 -38.85 17.77
N PRO A 196 55.46 -39.27 18.25
CA PRO A 196 55.61 -39.84 19.57
C PRO A 196 55.59 -38.75 20.64
N SER A 197 54.41 -38.35 21.01
CA SER A 197 54.13 -37.49 22.19
C SER A 197 53.08 -38.19 23.05
N ALA A 198 53.51 -38.80 24.13
CA ALA A 198 52.90 -39.03 25.45
C ALA A 198 51.42 -39.39 25.63
N TRP A 199 50.67 -39.71 24.58
CA TRP A 199 49.31 -40.22 24.69
C TRP A 199 49.17 -41.57 23.97
N THR A 200 49.20 -42.63 24.72
CA THR A 200 48.82 -43.97 24.27
C THR A 200 47.29 -44.01 24.05
N MET A 201 46.84 -43.44 22.96
CA MET A 201 45.48 -43.71 22.49
C MET A 201 45.51 -45.06 21.76
N THR A 202 44.90 -46.07 22.36
CA THR A 202 44.71 -47.35 21.75
C THR A 202 43.94 -47.22 20.44
N ARG A 203 44.44 -47.90 19.40
CA ARG A 203 43.92 -47.98 18.02
C ARG A 203 42.39 -48.24 17.97
N THR A 204 41.86 -48.82 19.03
CA THR A 204 40.42 -49.13 19.23
C THR A 204 39.54 -47.91 19.48
N VAL A 205 40.04 -46.86 20.11
CA VAL A 205 39.24 -45.59 20.38
C VAL A 205 39.13 -44.76 19.12
N TRP A 206 40.18 -44.78 18.26
CA TRP A 206 40.16 -44.02 17.02
C TRP A 206 39.16 -44.59 15.99
N SER A 207 39.12 -45.94 15.83
CA SER A 207 38.17 -46.57 14.91
C SER A 207 36.72 -46.41 15.34
N ARG A 208 36.45 -46.28 16.64
CA ARG A 208 35.12 -46.06 17.20
C ARG A 208 34.66 -44.61 17.01
N ASN A 209 35.52 -43.64 17.22
CA ASN A 209 35.14 -42.21 17.10
C ASN A 209 35.03 -41.77 15.63
N SER A 210 35.85 -42.25 14.71
CA SER A 210 35.73 -41.94 13.29
C SER A 210 34.48 -42.54 12.66
N SER A 211 34.01 -43.70 13.13
CA SER A 211 32.74 -44.29 12.65
C SER A 211 31.50 -43.55 13.19
N ILE A 212 31.56 -42.94 14.37
CA ILE A 212 30.47 -42.14 14.93
C ILE A 212 30.37 -40.79 14.21
N THR A 213 31.49 -40.15 13.92
CA THR A 213 31.51 -38.85 13.20
C THR A 213 31.02 -39.00 11.75
N LEU A 214 31.41 -40.08 11.08
CA LEU A 214 30.94 -40.41 9.73
C LEU A 214 29.44 -40.76 9.69
N ARG A 215 28.92 -41.49 10.69
CA ARG A 215 27.48 -41.81 10.77
C ARG A 215 26.65 -40.56 11.01
N ASN A 216 27.06 -39.67 11.89
CA ASN A 216 26.33 -38.42 12.15
C ASN A 216 26.35 -37.50 10.94
N TRP A 217 27.41 -37.46 10.16
CA TRP A 217 27.51 -36.67 8.95
C TRP A 217 26.63 -37.22 7.81
N ILE A 218 26.57 -38.55 7.65
CA ILE A 218 25.71 -39.23 6.66
C ILE A 218 24.22 -39.07 7.04
N SER A 219 23.86 -39.08 8.33
CA SER A 219 22.47 -38.90 8.76
C SER A 219 22.00 -37.47 8.54
N THR A 220 22.86 -36.46 8.68
CA THR A 220 22.53 -35.06 8.43
C THR A 220 22.30 -34.79 6.94
N LYS A 221 23.01 -35.47 6.05
CA LYS A 221 22.80 -35.38 4.60
C LYS A 221 21.49 -36.04 4.13
N LYS A 222 21.03 -37.11 4.82
CA LYS A 222 19.77 -37.79 4.47
C LYS A 222 18.50 -37.02 4.88
N ASN A 223 18.60 -36.14 5.86
CA ASN A 223 17.44 -35.34 6.34
C ASN A 223 17.28 -34.00 5.61
N ASN A 224 18.19 -33.64 4.71
CA ASN A 224 18.17 -32.40 3.92
C ASN A 224 18.07 -32.67 2.39
N ALA A 225 17.64 -33.84 1.98
CA ALA A 225 17.31 -34.16 0.58
C ALA A 225 15.75 -34.43 0.44
#